data_366acd5d4eed20a82675671f2782c923
#
_entry.id   366acd5d4eed20a82675671f2782c923
#
_cell.length_a   1.000
_cell.length_b   1.000
_cell.length_c   1.000
_cell.angle_alpha   90.00
_cell.angle_beta   90.00
_cell.angle_gamma   90.00
#
_symmetry.space_group_name_H-M   'P 1'
#
loop_
_entity.id
_entity.type
_entity.pdbx_description
1 polymer ?
#
loop_
_entity_poly.entity_id
_entity_poly.type
_entity_poly.pdbx_seq_one_letter_code
_entity_poly.pdbx_strand_id
1 'polypeptide(L)'
;MTAVLLATLAALGALGVPEDHPVPAVRVVAAAPMWEPLAKQIAREAPGVVTRVAVRLDLPPPPEMLVVVTGDPPRTAAEEQRLGLDGVPPWAAGIAEASTGRIVLFAREAASYPHRDTNGLLAHEATHVLLEASVPRGARIPRWYHEGLALSVERSTSLEDALELAWSLAWSRPLPLLALEEGWPAGEVDARAAYAQALSMVAMAERHAPPGGARRLVVRLRAGDPFDRAFTIAYGLDPEILASLWYREARWRYLIRPAFWAALSFNGLLGTLALVAVLVGRERRRRRMAEWAERERLETVDYPDGPPPLSPPVNPA
;
A
#
# COMPACT_ATOMS: atom_id res chain seq x y z
N MET A 1 -13.61 -14.23 -35.57
CA MET A 1 -12.56 -13.24 -35.25
C MET A 1 -13.08 -11.79 -35.24
N THR A 2 -13.88 -11.36 -36.17
CA THR A 2 -14.37 -9.96 -36.29
C THR A 2 -15.29 -9.50 -35.13
N ALA A 3 -16.14 -10.38 -34.60
CA ALA A 3 -17.09 -10.03 -33.54
C ALA A 3 -16.41 -9.76 -32.15
N VAL A 4 -15.28 -10.42 -31.88
CA VAL A 4 -14.52 -10.23 -30.65
C VAL A 4 -13.75 -8.89 -30.68
N LEU A 5 -13.24 -8.50 -31.85
CA LEU A 5 -12.55 -7.23 -32.06
C LEU A 5 -13.51 -6.03 -31.91
N LEU A 6 -14.75 -6.13 -32.40
CA LEU A 6 -15.76 -5.09 -32.26
C LEU A 6 -16.26 -4.93 -30.81
N ALA A 7 -16.39 -6.03 -30.06
CA ALA A 7 -16.76 -5.98 -28.64
C ALA A 7 -15.65 -5.35 -27.77
N THR A 8 -14.40 -5.58 -28.14
CA THR A 8 -13.24 -4.98 -27.43
C THR A 8 -13.14 -3.48 -27.70
N LEU A 9 -13.39 -3.03 -28.93
CA LEU A 9 -13.42 -1.61 -29.31
C LEU A 9 -14.57 -0.85 -28.63
N ALA A 10 -15.77 -1.47 -28.53
CA ALA A 10 -16.90 -0.86 -27.83
C ALA A 10 -16.68 -0.74 -26.31
N ALA A 11 -15.98 -1.70 -25.69
CA ALA A 11 -15.62 -1.66 -24.27
C ALA A 11 -14.53 -0.61 -23.96
N LEU A 12 -13.61 -0.37 -24.89
CA LEU A 12 -12.56 0.66 -24.77
C LEU A 12 -13.11 2.08 -24.89
N GLY A 13 -14.12 2.31 -25.75
CA GLY A 13 -14.80 3.60 -25.88
C GLY A 13 -15.56 4.00 -24.60
N ALA A 14 -16.08 3.05 -23.83
CA ALA A 14 -16.76 3.29 -22.56
C ALA A 14 -15.81 3.66 -21.41
N LEU A 15 -14.48 3.41 -21.57
CA LEU A 15 -13.44 3.70 -20.56
C LEU A 15 -12.69 5.02 -20.82
N GLY A 16 -13.07 5.79 -21.85
CA GLY A 16 -12.42 7.06 -22.19
C GLY A 16 -10.96 6.91 -22.65
N VAL A 17 -10.58 5.76 -23.19
CA VAL A 17 -9.23 5.51 -23.73
C VAL A 17 -9.06 6.29 -25.03
N PRO A 18 -8.01 7.12 -25.18
CA PRO A 18 -7.74 7.79 -26.44
C PRO A 18 -7.58 6.79 -27.60
N GLU A 19 -8.14 7.11 -28.78
CA GLU A 19 -8.13 6.22 -29.95
C GLU A 19 -6.73 5.90 -30.52
N ASP A 20 -5.67 6.58 -30.05
CA ASP A 20 -4.30 6.49 -30.55
C ASP A 20 -3.44 5.37 -29.91
N HIS A 21 -3.93 4.63 -28.91
CA HIS A 21 -3.17 3.53 -28.33
C HIS A 21 -3.54 2.20 -29.00
N PRO A 22 -2.61 1.53 -29.71
CA PRO A 22 -2.88 0.23 -30.30
C PRO A 22 -3.20 -0.79 -29.21
N VAL A 23 -4.26 -1.59 -29.40
CA VAL A 23 -4.58 -2.69 -28.49
C VAL A 23 -3.48 -3.74 -28.60
N PRO A 24 -2.73 -4.05 -27.54
CA PRO A 24 -1.64 -5.03 -27.61
C PRO A 24 -2.17 -6.43 -27.90
N ALA A 25 -1.44 -7.19 -28.68
CA ALA A 25 -1.67 -8.62 -28.83
C ALA A 25 -1.12 -9.36 -27.60
N VAL A 26 -2.01 -9.71 -26.64
CA VAL A 26 -1.63 -10.45 -25.45
C VAL A 26 -2.05 -11.91 -25.60
N ARG A 27 -1.06 -12.81 -25.68
CA ARG A 27 -1.27 -14.25 -25.71
C ARG A 27 -1.05 -14.82 -24.31
N VAL A 28 -2.04 -15.52 -23.78
CA VAL A 28 -1.97 -16.16 -22.44
C VAL A 28 -1.97 -17.66 -22.61
N VAL A 29 -1.06 -18.34 -21.96
CA VAL A 29 -0.90 -19.80 -21.97
C VAL A 29 -0.80 -20.35 -20.56
N ALA A 30 -1.36 -21.54 -20.33
CA ALA A 30 -1.18 -22.29 -19.08
C ALA A 30 0.02 -23.22 -19.19
N ALA A 31 0.90 -23.23 -18.20
CA ALA A 31 2.03 -24.16 -18.14
C ALA A 31 1.59 -25.61 -17.85
N ALA A 32 0.38 -25.81 -17.30
CA ALA A 32 -0.21 -27.14 -17.06
C ALA A 32 -1.74 -27.04 -17.19
N PRO A 33 -2.43 -28.18 -17.52
CA PRO A 33 -3.89 -28.22 -17.74
C PRO A 33 -4.71 -27.66 -16.57
N MET A 34 -4.27 -27.86 -15.35
CA MET A 34 -4.96 -27.36 -14.16
C MET A 34 -5.05 -25.82 -14.09
N TRP A 35 -4.19 -25.10 -14.79
CA TRP A 35 -4.19 -23.62 -14.85
C TRP A 35 -4.95 -23.06 -16.06
N GLU A 36 -5.45 -23.91 -16.96
CA GLU A 36 -6.21 -23.43 -18.12
C GLU A 36 -7.43 -22.57 -17.79
N PRO A 37 -8.24 -22.86 -16.74
CA PRO A 37 -9.38 -22.02 -16.40
C PRO A 37 -8.93 -20.59 -16.04
N LEU A 38 -7.88 -20.46 -15.25
CA LEU A 38 -7.30 -19.17 -14.86
C LEU A 38 -6.66 -18.47 -16.06
N ALA A 39 -5.90 -19.17 -16.88
CA ALA A 39 -5.32 -18.62 -18.11
C ALA A 39 -6.40 -18.09 -19.08
N LYS A 40 -7.53 -18.79 -19.23
CA LYS A 40 -8.68 -18.32 -20.01
C LYS A 40 -9.35 -17.09 -19.42
N GLN A 41 -9.40 -16.97 -18.08
CA GLN A 41 -9.89 -15.76 -17.43
C GLN A 41 -8.94 -14.60 -17.69
N ILE A 42 -7.65 -14.77 -17.44
CA ILE A 42 -6.62 -13.74 -17.67
C ILE A 42 -6.62 -13.31 -19.15
N ALA A 43 -6.73 -14.24 -20.10
CA ALA A 43 -6.75 -13.94 -21.52
C ALA A 43 -7.88 -12.98 -21.96
N ARG A 44 -9.01 -13.00 -21.25
CA ARG A 44 -10.13 -12.07 -21.50
C ARG A 44 -9.87 -10.68 -20.96
N GLU A 45 -9.13 -10.57 -19.85
CA GLU A 45 -8.91 -9.33 -19.10
C GLU A 45 -7.59 -8.65 -19.48
N ALA A 46 -6.58 -9.41 -19.88
CA ALA A 46 -5.22 -8.94 -20.12
C ALA A 46 -5.10 -7.79 -21.13
N PRO A 47 -5.77 -7.80 -22.30
CA PRO A 47 -5.69 -6.66 -23.22
C PRO A 47 -6.14 -5.34 -22.57
N GLY A 48 -7.23 -5.39 -21.80
CA GLY A 48 -7.73 -4.23 -21.06
C GLY A 48 -6.79 -3.79 -19.93
N VAL A 49 -6.16 -4.73 -19.23
CA VAL A 49 -5.17 -4.43 -18.18
C VAL A 49 -3.97 -3.70 -18.80
N VAL A 50 -3.37 -4.28 -19.84
CA VAL A 50 -2.19 -3.70 -20.51
C VAL A 50 -2.50 -2.33 -21.12
N THR A 51 -3.68 -2.16 -21.71
CA THR A 51 -4.12 -0.86 -22.24
C THR A 51 -4.21 0.19 -21.12
N ARG A 52 -4.79 -0.16 -19.96
CA ARG A 52 -4.83 0.78 -18.81
C ARG A 52 -3.44 1.17 -18.33
N VAL A 53 -2.50 0.22 -18.28
CA VAL A 53 -1.09 0.48 -17.94
C VAL A 53 -0.48 1.45 -18.96
N ALA A 54 -0.64 1.19 -20.25
CA ALA A 54 -0.14 2.04 -21.33
C ALA A 54 -0.67 3.49 -21.22
N VAL A 55 -1.97 3.64 -21.02
CA VAL A 55 -2.60 4.96 -20.81
C VAL A 55 -2.09 5.64 -19.53
N ARG A 56 -1.99 4.91 -18.42
CA ARG A 56 -1.53 5.47 -17.13
C ARG A 56 -0.09 5.97 -17.20
N LEU A 57 0.78 5.27 -17.91
CA LEU A 57 2.18 5.63 -18.09
C LEU A 57 2.40 6.60 -19.25
N ASP A 58 1.43 6.73 -20.14
CA ASP A 58 1.55 7.41 -21.44
C ASP A 58 2.71 6.84 -22.27
N LEU A 59 2.81 5.48 -22.28
CA LEU A 59 3.82 4.72 -23.01
C LEU A 59 3.13 3.71 -23.95
N PRO A 60 3.67 3.53 -25.17
CA PRO A 60 3.10 2.54 -26.09
C PRO A 60 3.34 1.12 -25.57
N PRO A 61 2.34 0.23 -25.61
CA PRO A 61 2.54 -1.17 -25.31
C PRO A 61 3.41 -1.81 -26.42
N PRO A 62 4.19 -2.87 -26.09
CA PRO A 62 4.87 -3.65 -27.09
C PRO A 62 3.83 -4.32 -28.02
N PRO A 63 4.20 -4.60 -29.28
CA PRO A 63 3.25 -5.14 -30.27
C PRO A 63 2.70 -6.50 -29.89
N GLU A 64 3.48 -7.31 -29.17
CA GLU A 64 3.10 -8.64 -28.71
C GLU A 64 3.62 -8.89 -27.29
N MET A 65 2.78 -9.54 -26.46
CA MET A 65 3.11 -9.96 -25.10
C MET A 65 2.70 -11.42 -24.90
N LEU A 66 3.53 -12.18 -24.19
CA LEU A 66 3.25 -13.55 -23.79
C LEU A 66 3.11 -13.66 -22.28
N VAL A 67 1.96 -14.07 -21.78
CA VAL A 67 1.72 -14.33 -20.37
C VAL A 67 1.64 -15.84 -20.14
N VAL A 68 2.52 -16.38 -19.30
CA VAL A 68 2.55 -17.78 -18.89
C VAL A 68 2.01 -17.89 -17.47
N VAL A 69 0.97 -18.69 -17.28
CA VAL A 69 0.35 -18.94 -15.97
C VAL A 69 0.84 -20.29 -15.43
N THR A 70 1.49 -20.28 -14.28
CA THR A 70 1.98 -21.47 -13.57
C THR A 70 1.57 -21.45 -12.11
N GLY A 71 1.88 -22.48 -11.33
CA GLY A 71 1.44 -22.62 -9.93
C GLY A 71 2.31 -21.88 -8.95
N ASP A 72 3.49 -22.39 -8.73
CA ASP A 72 4.45 -21.91 -7.73
C ASP A 72 5.70 -21.33 -8.43
N PRO A 73 6.43 -20.41 -7.79
CA PRO A 73 7.76 -20.05 -8.24
C PRO A 73 8.69 -21.28 -8.21
N PRO A 74 9.67 -21.34 -9.13
CA PRO A 74 10.61 -22.45 -9.19
C PRO A 74 11.44 -22.52 -7.91
N ARG A 75 11.65 -23.74 -7.40
CA ARG A 75 12.44 -24.00 -6.20
C ARG A 75 13.78 -24.66 -6.50
N THR A 76 13.98 -25.06 -7.76
CA THR A 76 15.19 -25.73 -8.22
C THR A 76 15.66 -25.14 -9.55
N ALA A 77 16.97 -25.20 -9.80
CA ALA A 77 17.55 -24.76 -11.07
C ALA A 77 16.93 -25.49 -12.30
N ALA A 78 16.51 -26.76 -12.13
CA ALA A 78 15.85 -27.52 -13.19
C ALA A 78 14.43 -27.00 -13.49
N GLU A 79 13.74 -26.46 -12.50
CA GLU A 79 12.44 -25.79 -12.69
C GLU A 79 12.60 -24.43 -13.33
N GLU A 80 13.60 -23.64 -12.87
CA GLU A 80 13.98 -22.37 -13.52
C GLU A 80 14.29 -22.59 -15.00
N GLN A 81 15.14 -23.56 -15.30
CA GLN A 81 15.51 -23.89 -16.68
C GLN A 81 14.30 -24.30 -17.53
N ARG A 82 13.36 -25.10 -16.98
CA ARG A 82 12.12 -25.48 -17.69
C ARG A 82 11.22 -24.28 -18.00
N LEU A 83 11.21 -23.29 -17.14
CA LEU A 83 10.48 -22.04 -17.34
C LEU A 83 11.29 -21.01 -18.12
N GLY A 84 12.57 -21.27 -18.40
CA GLY A 84 13.51 -20.33 -19.02
C GLY A 84 13.75 -19.11 -18.15
N LEU A 85 13.79 -19.29 -16.84
CA LEU A 85 14.00 -18.24 -15.84
C LEU A 85 15.35 -18.45 -15.14
N ASP A 86 15.87 -17.44 -14.47
CA ASP A 86 17.10 -17.53 -13.69
C ASP A 86 16.99 -16.64 -12.45
N GLY A 87 17.41 -17.20 -11.30
CA GLY A 87 17.49 -16.46 -10.03
C GLY A 87 16.14 -15.98 -9.46
N VAL A 88 15.08 -16.78 -9.61
CA VAL A 88 13.75 -16.44 -9.14
C VAL A 88 13.65 -16.53 -7.61
N PRO A 89 13.31 -15.45 -6.92
CA PRO A 89 13.05 -15.53 -5.48
C PRO A 89 11.87 -16.48 -5.17
N PRO A 90 11.96 -17.30 -4.11
CA PRO A 90 10.91 -18.28 -3.78
C PRO A 90 9.57 -17.64 -3.37
N TRP A 91 9.54 -16.35 -3.14
CA TRP A 91 8.36 -15.55 -2.81
C TRP A 91 7.87 -14.68 -3.97
N ALA A 92 8.46 -14.80 -5.16
CA ALA A 92 8.05 -14.02 -6.33
C ALA A 92 6.62 -14.42 -6.75
N ALA A 93 5.78 -13.43 -6.98
CA ALA A 93 4.43 -13.64 -7.51
C ALA A 93 4.38 -13.62 -9.04
N GLY A 94 5.32 -12.91 -9.68
CA GLY A 94 5.48 -12.81 -11.12
C GLY A 94 6.90 -12.47 -11.52
N ILE A 95 7.17 -12.56 -12.81
CA ILE A 95 8.43 -12.13 -13.42
C ILE A 95 8.13 -11.61 -14.81
N ALA A 96 8.66 -10.43 -15.12
CA ALA A 96 8.67 -9.84 -16.44
C ALA A 96 10.04 -9.99 -17.11
N GLU A 97 10.06 -10.56 -18.30
CA GLU A 97 11.22 -10.54 -19.20
C GLU A 97 11.00 -9.48 -20.29
N ALA A 98 11.36 -8.27 -20.00
CA ALA A 98 11.06 -7.15 -20.88
C ALA A 98 11.69 -7.25 -22.26
N SER A 99 12.85 -7.94 -22.40
CA SER A 99 13.52 -8.15 -23.68
C SER A 99 12.69 -8.97 -24.67
N THR A 100 11.84 -9.85 -24.16
CA THR A 100 11.01 -10.77 -24.95
C THR A 100 9.51 -10.40 -24.90
N GLY A 101 9.10 -9.47 -24.03
CA GLY A 101 7.70 -9.16 -23.77
C GLY A 101 6.97 -10.30 -23.03
N ARG A 102 7.72 -11.18 -22.34
CA ARG A 102 7.18 -12.33 -21.64
C ARG A 102 6.94 -12.02 -20.17
N ILE A 103 5.79 -12.47 -19.64
CA ILE A 103 5.42 -12.40 -18.24
C ILE A 103 5.13 -13.81 -17.75
N VAL A 104 5.66 -14.20 -16.60
CA VAL A 104 5.32 -15.44 -15.91
C VAL A 104 4.60 -15.10 -14.61
N LEU A 105 3.39 -15.62 -14.43
CA LEU A 105 2.57 -15.39 -13.23
C LEU A 105 2.51 -16.68 -12.41
N PHE A 106 2.84 -16.59 -11.14
CA PHE A 106 2.76 -17.67 -10.16
C PHE A 106 1.41 -17.59 -9.43
N ALA A 107 0.44 -18.36 -9.89
CA ALA A 107 -0.98 -18.23 -9.52
C ALA A 107 -1.25 -18.36 -8.01
N ARG A 108 -0.43 -19.11 -7.27
CA ARG A 108 -0.58 -19.28 -5.82
C ARG A 108 -0.09 -18.08 -5.03
N GLU A 109 0.86 -17.32 -5.58
CA GLU A 109 1.42 -16.13 -4.96
C GLU A 109 0.77 -14.83 -5.45
N ALA A 110 -0.13 -14.89 -6.44
CA ALA A 110 -0.70 -13.71 -7.09
C ALA A 110 -1.50 -12.77 -6.18
N ALA A 111 -1.92 -13.23 -5.00
CA ALA A 111 -2.58 -12.42 -3.98
C ALA A 111 -1.71 -12.18 -2.73
N SER A 112 -0.42 -12.58 -2.78
CA SER A 112 0.54 -12.34 -1.69
C SER A 112 1.06 -10.91 -1.76
N TYR A 113 1.32 -10.30 -0.60
CA TYR A 113 1.93 -8.98 -0.57
C TYR A 113 3.23 -8.92 -1.41
N PRO A 114 3.45 -7.86 -2.20
CA PRO A 114 2.72 -6.58 -2.25
C PRO A 114 1.44 -6.58 -3.12
N HIS A 115 1.11 -7.67 -3.80
CA HIS A 115 -0.01 -7.78 -4.74
C HIS A 115 -1.33 -8.11 -4.03
N ARG A 116 -2.45 -7.91 -4.70
CA ARG A 116 -3.79 -8.16 -4.15
C ARG A 116 -4.59 -9.17 -4.95
N ASP A 117 -4.36 -9.21 -6.24
CA ASP A 117 -5.04 -10.10 -7.17
C ASP A 117 -4.23 -10.26 -8.46
N THR A 118 -4.65 -11.20 -9.28
CA THR A 118 -3.96 -11.54 -10.53
C THR A 118 -3.93 -10.40 -11.55
N ASN A 119 -4.95 -9.55 -11.59
CA ASN A 119 -4.99 -8.42 -12.51
C ASN A 119 -4.06 -7.30 -12.09
N GLY A 120 -3.97 -7.05 -10.77
CA GLY A 120 -2.98 -6.16 -10.19
C GLY A 120 -1.57 -6.63 -10.48
N LEU A 121 -1.27 -7.91 -10.23
CA LEU A 121 0.01 -8.51 -10.56
C LEU A 121 0.32 -8.40 -12.06
N LEU A 122 -0.65 -8.68 -12.94
CA LEU A 122 -0.44 -8.50 -14.37
C LEU A 122 -0.15 -7.05 -14.75
N ALA A 123 -0.80 -6.08 -14.12
CA ALA A 123 -0.52 -4.66 -14.34
C ALA A 123 0.89 -4.28 -13.86
N HIS A 124 1.33 -4.84 -12.73
CA HIS A 124 2.68 -4.69 -12.21
C HIS A 124 3.72 -5.18 -13.21
N GLU A 125 3.63 -6.43 -13.63
CA GLU A 125 4.56 -7.04 -14.58
C GLU A 125 4.53 -6.37 -15.96
N ALA A 126 3.34 -5.99 -16.43
CA ALA A 126 3.19 -5.23 -17.67
C ALA A 126 3.89 -3.86 -17.58
N THR A 127 3.91 -3.23 -16.42
CA THR A 127 4.62 -1.95 -16.22
C THR A 127 6.12 -2.12 -16.46
N HIS A 128 6.74 -3.19 -15.96
CA HIS A 128 8.14 -3.50 -16.23
C HIS A 128 8.39 -3.68 -17.72
N VAL A 129 7.56 -4.47 -18.40
CA VAL A 129 7.67 -4.70 -19.85
C VAL A 129 7.55 -3.39 -20.63
N LEU A 130 6.53 -2.56 -20.35
CA LEU A 130 6.31 -1.31 -21.08
C LEU A 130 7.48 -0.31 -20.85
N LEU A 131 7.91 -0.19 -19.60
CA LEU A 131 8.99 0.74 -19.25
C LEU A 131 10.29 0.36 -19.95
N GLU A 132 10.72 -0.91 -19.86
CA GLU A 132 11.96 -1.37 -20.48
C GLU A 132 11.91 -1.38 -22.02
N ALA A 133 10.77 -1.79 -22.61
CA ALA A 133 10.58 -1.70 -24.05
C ALA A 133 10.62 -0.26 -24.57
N SER A 134 10.36 0.71 -23.68
CA SER A 134 10.33 2.13 -24.04
C SER A 134 11.66 2.84 -23.90
N VAL A 135 12.71 2.22 -23.34
CA VAL A 135 14.02 2.84 -23.14
C VAL A 135 15.10 2.17 -24.02
N PRO A 136 16.23 2.83 -24.30
CA PRO A 136 17.34 2.20 -25.01
C PRO A 136 17.90 0.99 -24.27
N ARG A 137 18.34 -0.04 -25.00
CA ARG A 137 19.04 -1.18 -24.39
C ARG A 137 20.25 -0.70 -23.60
N GLY A 138 20.34 -1.12 -22.33
CA GLY A 138 21.42 -0.72 -21.42
C GLY A 138 21.16 0.57 -20.64
N ALA A 139 20.02 1.23 -20.82
CA ALA A 139 19.61 2.29 -19.91
C ALA A 139 19.44 1.70 -18.49
N ARG A 140 20.13 2.29 -17.52
CA ARG A 140 20.01 1.86 -16.12
C ARG A 140 18.89 2.63 -15.47
N ILE A 141 17.82 1.93 -15.08
CA ILE A 141 16.74 2.45 -14.25
C ILE A 141 16.90 1.80 -12.87
N PRO A 142 17.05 2.55 -11.77
CA PRO A 142 17.19 2.00 -10.45
C PRO A 142 15.99 1.14 -10.05
N ARG A 143 16.23 0.06 -9.31
CA ARG A 143 15.19 -0.89 -8.96
C ARG A 143 14.07 -0.27 -8.12
N TRP A 144 14.41 0.65 -7.21
CA TRP A 144 13.39 1.35 -6.44
C TRP A 144 12.35 2.08 -7.30
N TYR A 145 12.80 2.67 -8.42
CA TYR A 145 11.88 3.35 -9.33
C TYR A 145 11.06 2.36 -10.14
N HIS A 146 11.69 1.28 -10.61
CA HIS A 146 11.00 0.20 -11.32
C HIS A 146 9.86 -0.38 -10.49
N GLU A 147 10.16 -0.84 -9.28
CA GLU A 147 9.19 -1.47 -8.38
C GLU A 147 8.14 -0.45 -7.87
N GLY A 148 8.59 0.74 -7.50
CA GLY A 148 7.70 1.79 -7.02
C GLY A 148 6.71 2.26 -8.08
N LEU A 149 7.15 2.38 -9.35
CA LEU A 149 6.28 2.73 -10.48
C LEU A 149 5.28 1.60 -10.75
N ALA A 150 5.74 0.35 -10.83
CA ALA A 150 4.89 -0.81 -11.07
C ALA A 150 3.79 -0.93 -9.99
N LEU A 151 4.15 -0.78 -8.72
CA LEU A 151 3.17 -0.75 -7.62
C LEU A 151 2.23 0.45 -7.70
N SER A 152 2.70 1.64 -8.13
CA SER A 152 1.84 2.83 -8.26
C SER A 152 0.80 2.70 -9.38
N VAL A 153 1.10 1.89 -10.39
CA VAL A 153 0.18 1.54 -11.48
C VAL A 153 -0.79 0.46 -11.06
N GLU A 154 -0.30 -0.54 -10.33
CA GLU A 154 -1.09 -1.64 -9.82
C GLU A 154 -2.16 -1.17 -8.82
N ARG A 155 -1.77 -0.33 -7.86
CA ARG A 155 -2.61 0.04 -6.72
C ARG A 155 -2.19 1.32 -6.02
N SER A 156 -3.06 1.88 -5.20
CA SER A 156 -2.72 2.94 -4.27
C SER A 156 -2.05 2.39 -3.00
N THR A 157 -1.39 3.26 -2.23
CA THR A 157 -0.83 2.93 -0.91
C THR A 157 -1.90 2.38 0.03
N SER A 158 -1.64 1.25 0.65
CA SER A 158 -2.53 0.54 1.56
C SER A 158 -2.22 0.84 3.04
N LEU A 159 -3.10 0.36 3.93
CA LEU A 159 -2.81 0.36 5.36
C LEU A 159 -1.60 -0.54 5.69
N GLU A 160 -1.47 -1.66 4.99
CA GLU A 160 -0.35 -2.58 5.15
C GLU A 160 0.98 -1.90 4.82
N ASP A 161 1.07 -1.18 3.69
CA ASP A 161 2.25 -0.37 3.36
C ASP A 161 2.55 0.68 4.43
N ALA A 162 1.51 1.31 4.98
CA ALA A 162 1.68 2.30 6.04
C ALA A 162 2.23 1.68 7.34
N LEU A 163 1.82 0.47 7.68
CA LEU A 163 2.33 -0.28 8.82
C LEU A 163 3.77 -0.76 8.60
N GLU A 164 4.10 -1.29 7.42
CA GLU A 164 5.47 -1.66 7.04
C GLU A 164 6.42 -0.45 7.13
N LEU A 165 5.98 0.70 6.61
CA LEU A 165 6.75 1.94 6.70
C LEU A 165 6.89 2.44 8.14
N ALA A 166 5.82 2.40 8.95
CA ALA A 166 5.88 2.79 10.36
C ALA A 166 6.84 1.90 11.14
N TRP A 167 6.81 0.59 10.91
CA TRP A 167 7.72 -0.37 11.53
C TRP A 167 9.18 -0.11 11.13
N SER A 168 9.44 0.01 9.81
CA SER A 168 10.78 0.31 9.28
C SER A 168 11.33 1.63 9.84
N LEU A 169 10.52 2.68 9.89
CA LEU A 169 10.91 3.99 10.41
C LEU A 169 11.18 3.98 11.93
N ALA A 170 10.48 3.12 12.69
CA ALA A 170 10.61 3.05 14.14
C ALA A 170 11.82 2.20 14.58
N TRP A 171 12.08 1.08 13.91
CA TRP A 171 13.00 0.04 14.44
C TRP A 171 14.18 -0.27 13.53
N SER A 172 14.04 -0.24 12.20
CA SER A 172 15.03 -0.76 11.26
C SER A 172 15.78 0.31 10.48
N ARG A 173 15.34 1.55 10.49
CA ARG A 173 15.66 2.64 9.54
C ARG A 173 15.29 2.27 8.09
N PRO A 174 14.76 3.22 7.30
CA PRO A 174 14.55 3.03 5.87
C PRO A 174 15.86 2.70 5.17
N LEU A 175 15.77 1.90 4.13
CA LEU A 175 16.93 1.54 3.33
C LEU A 175 17.50 2.80 2.65
N PRO A 176 18.82 2.99 2.65
CA PRO A 176 19.46 4.05 1.86
C PRO A 176 19.10 3.89 0.37
N LEU A 177 19.03 5.00 -0.37
CA LEU A 177 18.70 4.97 -1.79
C LEU A 177 19.65 4.04 -2.56
N LEU A 178 20.96 4.12 -2.31
CA LEU A 178 21.97 3.27 -2.91
C LEU A 178 21.69 1.76 -2.70
N ALA A 179 21.22 1.38 -1.51
CA ALA A 179 20.86 -0.03 -1.24
C ALA A 179 19.63 -0.49 -2.03
N LEU A 180 18.72 0.44 -2.36
CA LEU A 180 17.57 0.17 -3.22
C LEU A 180 17.90 0.22 -4.73
N GLU A 181 19.06 0.75 -5.10
CA GLU A 181 19.54 0.80 -6.46
C GLU A 181 20.35 -0.44 -6.85
N GLU A 182 21.32 -0.81 -6.01
CA GLU A 182 22.32 -1.84 -6.30
C GLU A 182 21.91 -3.23 -5.78
N GLY A 183 21.12 -3.31 -4.72
CA GLY A 183 20.77 -4.55 -4.07
C GLY A 183 19.37 -4.54 -3.50
N TRP A 184 18.44 -5.29 -4.09
CA TRP A 184 17.14 -5.52 -3.48
C TRP A 184 17.29 -6.54 -2.35
N PRO A 185 16.66 -6.33 -1.18
CA PRO A 185 16.76 -7.28 -0.08
C PRO A 185 16.32 -8.69 -0.48
N ALA A 186 17.14 -9.69 -0.19
CA ALA A 186 16.81 -11.09 -0.47
C ALA A 186 15.80 -11.68 0.52
N GLY A 187 15.74 -11.16 1.74
CA GLY A 187 14.80 -11.58 2.78
C GLY A 187 13.42 -10.98 2.56
N GLU A 188 12.38 -11.80 2.71
CA GLU A 188 10.97 -11.39 2.50
C GLU A 188 10.58 -10.15 3.34
N VAL A 189 10.95 -10.12 4.62
CA VAL A 189 10.60 -9.01 5.53
C VAL A 189 11.21 -7.68 5.07
N ASP A 190 12.49 -7.70 4.72
CA ASP A 190 13.17 -6.48 4.24
C ASP A 190 12.70 -6.08 2.84
N ALA A 191 12.36 -7.06 1.99
CA ALA A 191 11.78 -6.82 0.68
C ALA A 191 10.41 -6.12 0.80
N ARG A 192 9.56 -6.52 1.74
CA ARG A 192 8.26 -5.86 2.00
C ARG A 192 8.44 -4.39 2.35
N ALA A 193 9.38 -4.07 3.24
CA ALA A 193 9.71 -2.68 3.59
C ALA A 193 10.25 -1.90 2.38
N ALA A 194 11.10 -2.53 1.53
CA ALA A 194 11.62 -1.94 0.32
C ALA A 194 10.52 -1.61 -0.71
N TYR A 195 9.56 -2.51 -0.90
CA TYR A 195 8.38 -2.28 -1.76
C TYR A 195 7.52 -1.12 -1.27
N ALA A 196 7.19 -1.08 0.03
CA ALA A 196 6.42 0.01 0.61
C ALA A 196 7.16 1.36 0.50
N GLN A 197 8.48 1.35 0.71
CA GLN A 197 9.34 2.54 0.54
C GLN A 197 9.35 3.02 -0.91
N ALA A 198 9.61 2.13 -1.86
CA ALA A 198 9.67 2.43 -3.29
C ALA A 198 8.33 3.02 -3.80
N LEU A 199 7.21 2.37 -3.48
CA LEU A 199 5.87 2.87 -3.80
C LEU A 199 5.63 4.28 -3.23
N SER A 200 5.98 4.49 -1.96
CA SER A 200 5.77 5.77 -1.27
C SER A 200 6.66 6.89 -1.85
N MET A 201 7.89 6.57 -2.25
CA MET A 201 8.82 7.51 -2.91
C MET A 201 8.33 7.91 -4.30
N VAL A 202 7.92 6.95 -5.14
CA VAL A 202 7.36 7.24 -6.47
C VAL A 202 6.07 8.04 -6.35
N ALA A 203 5.17 7.66 -5.45
CA ALA A 203 3.95 8.41 -5.19
C ALA A 203 4.24 9.85 -4.71
N MET A 204 5.32 10.08 -3.98
CA MET A 204 5.77 11.43 -3.63
C MET A 204 6.27 12.20 -4.86
N ALA A 205 7.11 11.59 -5.69
CA ALA A 205 7.59 12.21 -6.92
C ALA A 205 6.44 12.60 -7.87
N GLU A 206 5.45 11.70 -8.06
CA GLU A 206 4.28 11.96 -8.88
C GLU A 206 3.40 13.11 -8.35
N ARG A 207 3.30 13.29 -7.01
CA ARG A 207 2.55 14.41 -6.42
C ARG A 207 3.22 15.77 -6.63
N HIS A 208 4.54 15.81 -6.75
CA HIS A 208 5.30 17.04 -6.93
C HIS A 208 5.48 17.44 -8.40
N ALA A 209 5.26 16.50 -9.31
CA ALA A 209 5.43 16.71 -10.74
C ALA A 209 4.08 16.87 -11.47
N PRO A 210 4.05 17.54 -12.63
CA PRO A 210 2.91 17.47 -13.54
C PRO A 210 2.64 16.01 -13.99
N PRO A 211 1.41 15.67 -14.40
CA PRO A 211 1.10 14.35 -14.97
C PRO A 211 2.05 13.96 -16.11
N GLY A 212 2.27 12.63 -16.29
CA GLY A 212 3.14 12.10 -17.35
C GLY A 212 4.63 12.08 -17.00
N GLY A 213 4.97 11.97 -15.71
CA GLY A 213 6.37 11.86 -15.26
C GLY A 213 7.13 10.68 -15.89
N ALA A 214 6.51 9.49 -15.94
CA ALA A 214 7.12 8.32 -16.55
C ALA A 214 7.46 8.52 -18.04
N ARG A 215 6.55 9.11 -18.82
CA ARG A 215 6.82 9.45 -20.23
C ARG A 215 7.97 10.45 -20.38
N ARG A 216 7.98 11.53 -19.57
CA ARG A 216 9.09 12.51 -19.63
C ARG A 216 10.41 11.88 -19.28
N LEU A 217 10.47 11.01 -18.28
CA LEU A 217 11.65 10.22 -17.93
C LEU A 217 12.14 9.41 -19.14
N VAL A 218 11.26 8.62 -19.76
CA VAL A 218 11.57 7.81 -20.92
C VAL A 218 12.10 8.65 -22.08
N VAL A 219 11.51 9.81 -22.37
CA VAL A 219 11.98 10.73 -23.41
C VAL A 219 13.42 11.19 -23.14
N ARG A 220 13.77 11.47 -21.89
CA ARG A 220 15.12 11.90 -21.51
C ARG A 220 16.13 10.74 -21.58
N LEU A 221 15.74 9.55 -21.12
CA LEU A 221 16.59 8.35 -21.24
C LEU A 221 16.86 8.00 -22.71
N ARG A 222 15.86 8.14 -23.60
CA ARG A 222 16.05 8.00 -25.06
C ARG A 222 16.99 9.04 -25.65
N ALA A 223 17.05 10.23 -25.07
CA ALA A 223 17.98 11.27 -25.47
C ALA A 223 19.43 11.04 -24.96
N GLY A 224 19.66 9.95 -24.19
CA GLY A 224 20.96 9.57 -23.65
C GLY A 224 21.29 10.19 -22.29
N ASP A 225 20.34 10.84 -21.62
CA ASP A 225 20.59 11.32 -20.27
C ASP A 225 20.72 10.13 -19.29
N PRO A 226 21.62 10.21 -18.30
CA PRO A 226 21.64 9.26 -17.19
C PRO A 226 20.37 9.41 -16.34
N PHE A 227 20.01 8.35 -15.59
CA PHE A 227 18.76 8.29 -14.85
C PHE A 227 18.53 9.51 -13.94
N ASP A 228 19.52 9.91 -13.14
CA ASP A 228 19.36 11.00 -12.16
C ASP A 228 19.00 12.32 -12.85
N ARG A 229 19.67 12.63 -13.97
CA ARG A 229 19.36 13.82 -14.77
C ARG A 229 17.97 13.71 -15.42
N ALA A 230 17.66 12.55 -15.99
CA ALA A 230 16.37 12.31 -16.62
C ALA A 230 15.23 12.41 -15.59
N PHE A 231 15.43 11.85 -14.40
CA PHE A 231 14.49 11.92 -13.28
C PHE A 231 14.30 13.36 -12.78
N THR A 232 15.40 14.09 -12.58
CA THR A 232 15.35 15.52 -12.16
C THR A 232 14.53 16.36 -13.14
N ILE A 233 14.73 16.16 -14.45
CA ILE A 233 13.97 16.87 -15.48
C ILE A 233 12.50 16.44 -15.49
N ALA A 234 12.23 15.14 -15.30
CA ALA A 234 10.87 14.57 -15.35
C ALA A 234 10.02 14.94 -14.13
N TYR A 235 10.61 14.97 -12.95
CA TYR A 235 9.92 15.13 -11.68
C TYR A 235 10.21 16.43 -10.94
N GLY A 236 11.20 17.20 -11.39
CA GLY A 236 11.58 18.48 -10.78
C GLY A 236 12.41 18.35 -9.50
N LEU A 237 12.81 17.14 -9.12
CA LEU A 237 13.59 16.82 -7.92
C LEU A 237 14.67 15.78 -8.27
N ASP A 238 15.87 16.00 -7.75
CA ASP A 238 16.92 15.00 -7.77
C ASP A 238 16.56 13.78 -6.90
N PRO A 239 16.91 12.53 -7.28
CA PRO A 239 16.58 11.34 -6.51
C PRO A 239 17.06 11.37 -5.06
N GLU A 240 18.27 11.87 -4.76
CA GLU A 240 18.78 11.98 -3.40
C GLU A 240 18.02 13.03 -2.59
N ILE A 241 17.69 14.17 -3.21
CA ILE A 241 16.84 15.19 -2.60
C ILE A 241 15.46 14.61 -2.31
N LEU A 242 14.86 13.89 -3.26
CA LEU A 242 13.60 13.19 -3.05
C LEU A 242 13.68 12.25 -1.85
N ALA A 243 14.71 11.40 -1.76
CA ALA A 243 14.88 10.46 -0.65
C ALA A 243 14.97 11.17 0.70
N SER A 244 15.72 12.29 0.78
CA SER A 244 15.86 13.08 1.99
C SER A 244 14.56 13.76 2.42
N LEU A 245 13.79 14.30 1.48
CA LEU A 245 12.48 14.91 1.70
C LEU A 245 11.46 13.84 2.11
N TRP A 246 11.47 12.70 1.41
CA TRP A 246 10.62 11.57 1.71
C TRP A 246 10.83 11.07 3.14
N TYR A 247 12.06 10.92 3.59
CA TYR A 247 12.36 10.46 4.95
C TYR A 247 11.71 11.37 6.02
N ARG A 248 11.76 12.68 5.84
CA ARG A 248 11.12 13.64 6.77
C ARG A 248 9.60 13.56 6.72
N GLU A 249 9.01 13.52 5.51
CA GLU A 249 7.57 13.38 5.31
C GLU A 249 7.06 12.03 5.84
N ALA A 250 7.76 10.93 5.54
CA ALA A 250 7.39 9.60 5.99
C ALA A 250 7.36 9.48 7.51
N ARG A 251 8.37 10.00 8.22
CA ARG A 251 8.35 10.05 9.68
C ARG A 251 7.15 10.81 10.23
N TRP A 252 6.84 11.94 9.65
CA TRP A 252 5.66 12.71 10.06
C TRP A 252 4.37 11.95 9.77
N ARG A 253 4.22 11.45 8.56
CA ARG A 253 2.98 10.84 8.07
C ARG A 253 2.68 9.48 8.71
N TYR A 254 3.67 8.62 8.85
CA TYR A 254 3.49 7.23 9.27
C TYR A 254 3.84 6.98 10.73
N LEU A 255 4.60 7.84 11.39
CA LEU A 255 5.01 7.65 12.78
C LEU A 255 4.44 8.73 13.71
N ILE A 256 4.78 10.01 13.47
CA ILE A 256 4.46 11.09 14.42
C ILE A 256 2.96 11.40 14.43
N ARG A 257 2.35 11.61 13.28
CA ARG A 257 0.93 11.96 13.18
C ARG A 257 0.00 10.89 13.75
N PRO A 258 0.13 9.59 13.44
CA PRO A 258 -0.68 8.55 14.07
C PRO A 258 -0.49 8.46 15.57
N ALA A 259 0.76 8.55 16.07
CA ALA A 259 1.06 8.55 17.50
C ALA A 259 0.44 9.75 18.23
N PHE A 260 0.47 10.94 17.62
CA PHE A 260 -0.17 12.14 18.17
C PHE A 260 -1.69 11.97 18.28
N TRP A 261 -2.35 11.47 17.23
CA TRP A 261 -3.80 11.23 17.27
C TRP A 261 -4.19 10.11 18.24
N ALA A 262 -3.37 9.05 18.34
CA ALA A 262 -3.58 7.99 19.32
C ALA A 262 -3.48 8.53 20.75
N ALA A 263 -2.45 9.33 21.05
CA ALA A 263 -2.28 9.96 22.35
C ALA A 263 -3.43 10.93 22.69
N LEU A 264 -3.88 11.73 21.73
CA LEU A 264 -5.00 12.65 21.90
C LEU A 264 -6.32 11.89 22.16
N SER A 265 -6.58 10.83 21.41
CA SER A 265 -7.77 9.99 21.55
C SER A 265 -7.80 9.26 22.90
N PHE A 266 -6.65 8.75 23.35
CA PHE A 266 -6.52 8.09 24.64
C PHE A 266 -6.79 9.08 25.82
N ASN A 267 -6.19 10.26 25.78
CA ASN A 267 -6.40 11.31 26.79
C ASN A 267 -7.85 11.81 26.76
N GLY A 268 -8.45 11.95 25.57
CA GLY A 268 -9.88 12.29 25.41
C GLY A 268 -10.78 11.24 26.03
N LEU A 269 -10.51 9.95 25.80
CA LEU A 269 -11.25 8.85 26.43
C LEU A 269 -11.12 8.86 27.96
N LEU A 270 -9.89 9.01 28.48
CA LEU A 270 -9.66 9.11 29.93
C LEU A 270 -10.39 10.32 30.54
N GLY A 271 -10.32 11.48 29.89
CA GLY A 271 -11.05 12.69 30.31
C GLY A 271 -12.56 12.49 30.36
N THR A 272 -13.12 11.83 29.33
CA THR A 272 -14.55 11.50 29.28
C THR A 272 -14.96 10.54 30.41
N LEU A 273 -14.18 9.48 30.63
CA LEU A 273 -14.42 8.52 31.73
C LEU A 273 -14.32 9.19 33.10
N ALA A 274 -13.36 10.08 33.31
CA ALA A 274 -13.23 10.85 34.54
C ALA A 274 -14.43 11.77 34.75
N LEU A 275 -14.90 12.46 33.72
CA LEU A 275 -16.08 13.30 33.80
C LEU A 275 -17.36 12.49 34.17
N VAL A 276 -17.57 11.34 33.50
CA VAL A 276 -18.68 10.43 33.83
C VAL A 276 -18.60 9.95 35.27
N ALA A 277 -17.41 9.56 35.74
CA ALA A 277 -17.18 9.12 37.11
C ALA A 277 -17.54 10.23 38.12
N VAL A 278 -17.16 11.49 37.85
CA VAL A 278 -17.52 12.65 38.69
C VAL A 278 -19.01 12.90 38.68
N LEU A 279 -19.70 12.84 37.53
CA LEU A 279 -21.15 13.07 37.44
C LEU A 279 -21.91 11.97 38.16
N VAL A 280 -21.54 10.70 37.96
CA VAL A 280 -22.18 9.57 38.69
C VAL A 280 -21.90 9.66 40.19
N GLY A 281 -20.69 10.05 40.60
CA GLY A 281 -20.33 10.25 42.00
C GLY A 281 -21.15 11.37 42.66
N ARG A 282 -21.37 12.50 41.95
CA ARG A 282 -22.21 13.60 42.41
C ARG A 282 -23.66 13.18 42.56
N GLU A 283 -24.20 12.45 41.60
CA GLU A 283 -25.57 11.95 41.66
C GLU A 283 -25.77 10.96 42.83
N ARG A 284 -24.85 10.01 43.00
CA ARG A 284 -24.87 9.08 44.14
C ARG A 284 -24.78 9.82 45.50
N ARG A 285 -23.99 10.88 45.58
CA ARG A 285 -23.84 11.70 46.78
C ARG A 285 -25.16 12.48 47.05
N ARG A 286 -25.78 13.06 46.03
CA ARG A 286 -27.09 13.75 46.15
C ARG A 286 -28.18 12.80 46.67
N ARG A 287 -28.28 11.59 46.12
CA ARG A 287 -29.26 10.58 46.58
C ARG A 287 -29.03 10.19 48.05
N ARG A 288 -27.80 9.93 48.45
CA ARG A 288 -27.47 9.64 49.86
C ARG A 288 -27.84 10.79 50.79
N MET A 289 -27.53 12.02 50.41
CA MET A 289 -27.90 13.19 51.22
C MET A 289 -29.42 13.37 51.31
N ALA A 290 -30.17 13.09 50.25
CA ALA A 290 -31.63 13.10 50.27
C ALA A 290 -32.21 12.00 51.20
N GLU A 291 -31.65 10.77 51.11
CA GLU A 291 -32.02 9.67 52.02
C GLU A 291 -31.71 9.97 53.49
N TRP A 292 -30.59 10.64 53.78
CA TRP A 292 -30.26 11.07 55.14
C TRP A 292 -31.20 12.16 55.65
N ALA A 293 -31.50 13.16 54.85
CA ALA A 293 -32.44 14.22 55.19
C ALA A 293 -33.86 13.67 55.45
N GLU A 294 -34.28 12.65 54.71
CA GLU A 294 -35.57 11.97 54.92
C GLU A 294 -35.58 11.17 56.26
N ARG A 295 -34.51 10.44 56.57
CA ARG A 295 -34.36 9.73 57.86
C ARG A 295 -34.36 10.71 59.03
N GLU A 296 -33.64 11.81 58.94
CA GLU A 296 -33.60 12.84 59.99
C GLU A 296 -34.97 13.47 60.21
N ARG A 297 -35.76 13.69 59.15
CA ARG A 297 -37.18 14.14 59.29
C ARG A 297 -38.01 13.12 59.98
N LEU A 298 -37.92 11.84 59.70
CA LEU A 298 -38.70 10.78 60.37
C LEU A 298 -38.31 10.61 61.83
N GLU A 299 -37.03 10.76 62.21
CA GLU A 299 -36.55 10.70 63.58
C GLU A 299 -37.00 11.91 64.38
N THR A 300 -37.11 13.11 63.80
CA THR A 300 -37.61 14.32 64.52
C THR A 300 -39.15 14.35 64.75
N VAL A 301 -39.88 13.49 64.05
CA VAL A 301 -41.39 13.41 64.25
C VAL A 301 -41.74 12.55 65.44
N ASP A 302 -40.85 11.75 66.03
CA ASP A 302 -41.20 10.70 67.01
C ASP A 302 -40.85 11.12 68.47
N TYR A 303 -40.64 12.41 68.78
CA TYR A 303 -40.47 12.92 70.16
C TYR A 303 -41.57 13.94 70.53
N PRO A 304 -42.80 13.45 70.87
CA PRO A 304 -43.88 14.36 71.26
C PRO A 304 -43.65 15.03 72.61
N ASP A 305 -42.73 14.55 73.45
CA ASP A 305 -42.50 15.04 74.82
C ASP A 305 -41.05 15.63 75.06
N GLY A 306 -40.29 15.91 74.00
CA GLY A 306 -38.94 16.42 74.09
C GLY A 306 -37.90 15.40 74.59
N PRO A 307 -36.59 15.62 74.40
CA PRO A 307 -35.57 14.71 74.87
C PRO A 307 -35.59 14.56 76.38
N PRO A 308 -35.36 13.34 76.90
CA PRO A 308 -35.35 13.14 78.37
C PRO A 308 -34.28 14.02 79.04
N PRO A 309 -34.54 14.55 80.21
CA PRO A 309 -33.61 15.42 80.89
C PRO A 309 -32.30 14.67 81.19
N LEU A 310 -31.16 15.31 80.81
CA LEU A 310 -29.85 14.76 81.09
C LEU A 310 -29.73 14.46 82.61
N SER A 311 -29.41 13.22 82.93
CA SER A 311 -29.16 12.81 84.33
C SER A 311 -27.96 13.63 84.86
N PRO A 312 -28.10 14.15 86.11
CA PRO A 312 -27.01 14.94 86.69
C PRO A 312 -25.73 14.08 86.85
N PRO A 313 -24.57 14.68 86.75
CA PRO A 313 -23.31 13.94 86.83
C PRO A 313 -23.19 13.27 88.19
N VAL A 314 -22.97 11.96 88.21
CA VAL A 314 -22.70 11.19 89.46
C VAL A 314 -21.28 11.59 89.91
N ASN A 315 -21.25 12.25 91.07
CA ASN A 315 -19.94 12.63 91.70
C ASN A 315 -19.30 11.35 92.29
N PRO A 316 -18.15 10.94 91.95
CA PRO A 316 -17.51 9.81 92.64
C PRO A 316 -16.99 10.29 94.00
N ALA A 317 -17.36 9.56 95.03
CA ALA A 317 -16.78 9.70 96.42
C ALA A 317 -15.40 9.08 96.48
#